data_abf6789b075e85419e27d7b64d2b86b0
#
_entry.id   abf6789b075e85419e27d7b64d2b86b0
#
_cell.length_a   1.000
_cell.length_b   1.000
_cell.length_c   1.000
_cell.angle_alpha   90.00
_cell.angle_beta   90.00
_cell.angle_gamma   90.00
#
_symmetry.space_group_name_H-M   'P 1'
#
loop_
_entity.id
_entity.type
_entity.pdbx_description
1 polymer ?
#
loop_
_entity_poly.entity_id
_entity_poly.type
_entity_poly.pdbx_seq_one_letter_code
_entity_poly.pdbx_strand_id
1 'polypeptide(L)'
;TIRQIHTEVPGCSIEVLTPDFQGNPESIKTVLDAKPEIMSHNMETVERLHRRIRPQAQYQRSLDVLRQSVAEGLQTKTSIMVGIGEAKEEVFALMDAVRATGCQIFSLGQYLQPTKAHEPVHRYVHPDEFEEYKVYGLKIGFNYVESGPLVRSSYHADEQVLKNKILHPVES
;
A
#
# COMPACT_ATOMS: atom_id res chain seq x y z
N THR A 1 -6.62 10.95 17.51
CA THR A 1 -5.24 11.32 17.08
C THR A 1 -5.28 12.15 15.80
N ILE A 2 -5.76 11.64 14.62
CA ILE A 2 -5.72 12.34 13.31
C ILE A 2 -6.33 13.75 13.42
N ARG A 3 -7.60 13.85 13.83
CA ARG A 3 -8.31 15.14 13.97
C ARG A 3 -7.58 16.13 14.89
N GLN A 4 -6.96 15.62 15.97
CA GLN A 4 -6.22 16.46 16.89
C GLN A 4 -4.94 17.02 16.28
N ILE A 5 -4.20 16.19 15.49
CA ILE A 5 -3.03 16.67 14.77
C ILE A 5 -3.41 17.76 13.76
N HIS A 6 -4.48 17.58 12.99
CA HIS A 6 -4.97 18.60 12.08
C HIS A 6 -5.33 19.93 12.78
N THR A 7 -5.86 19.84 14.04
CA THR A 7 -6.19 21.03 14.81
C THR A 7 -4.94 21.73 15.38
N GLU A 8 -4.00 20.95 15.92
CA GLU A 8 -2.85 21.50 16.65
C GLU A 8 -1.68 21.84 15.73
N VAL A 9 -1.57 21.17 14.59
CA VAL A 9 -0.49 21.36 13.61
C VAL A 9 -1.09 21.57 12.21
N PRO A 10 -1.67 22.74 11.94
CA PRO A 10 -2.25 23.06 10.64
C PRO A 10 -1.22 22.90 9.51
N GLY A 11 -1.61 22.22 8.42
CA GLY A 11 -0.73 21.97 7.27
C GLY A 11 0.15 20.71 7.38
N CYS A 12 0.11 19.99 8.50
CA CYS A 12 0.74 18.68 8.60
C CYS A 12 -0.07 17.66 7.80
N SER A 13 0.58 16.99 6.84
CA SER A 13 -0.02 15.88 6.11
C SER A 13 0.14 14.57 6.91
N ILE A 14 -0.92 13.77 6.98
CA ILE A 14 -0.97 12.56 7.79
C ILE A 14 -1.15 11.34 6.87
N GLU A 15 -0.21 10.40 6.92
CA GLU A 15 -0.40 9.06 6.41
C GLU A 15 -0.73 8.13 7.58
N VAL A 16 -1.76 7.30 7.43
CA VAL A 16 -2.11 6.27 8.40
C VAL A 16 -2.01 4.89 7.79
N LEU A 17 -1.31 3.98 8.46
CA LEU A 17 -1.29 2.57 8.13
C LEU A 17 -2.25 1.83 9.05
N THR A 18 -3.24 1.16 8.48
CA THR A 18 -4.30 0.48 9.22
C THR A 18 -4.35 -1.02 8.93
N PRO A 19 -4.85 -1.83 9.88
CA PRO A 19 -5.25 -3.20 9.62
C PRO A 19 -6.54 -3.23 8.78
N ASP A 20 -6.98 -4.44 8.39
CA ASP A 20 -8.26 -4.65 7.71
C ASP A 20 -9.48 -4.62 8.66
N PHE A 21 -9.27 -4.38 9.96
CA PHE A 21 -10.29 -4.36 11.01
C PHE A 21 -11.23 -5.57 10.98
N GLN A 22 -10.76 -6.72 10.48
CA GLN A 22 -11.56 -7.95 10.25
C GLN A 22 -12.81 -7.70 9.36
N GLY A 23 -12.76 -6.64 8.54
CA GLY A 23 -13.86 -6.22 7.68
C GLY A 23 -14.97 -5.45 8.39
N ASN A 24 -14.77 -4.99 9.64
CA ASN A 24 -15.76 -4.19 10.35
C ASN A 24 -15.90 -2.80 9.69
N PRO A 25 -17.07 -2.50 9.08
CA PRO A 25 -17.24 -1.28 8.30
C PRO A 25 -17.23 -0.01 9.17
N GLU A 26 -17.70 -0.09 10.42
CA GLU A 26 -17.72 1.06 11.33
C GLU A 26 -16.30 1.46 11.76
N SER A 27 -15.43 0.47 12.00
CA SER A 27 -14.04 0.73 12.34
C SER A 27 -13.28 1.36 11.17
N ILE A 28 -13.48 0.84 9.95
CA ILE A 28 -12.90 1.41 8.73
C ILE A 28 -13.42 2.84 8.56
N LYS A 29 -14.75 3.03 8.61
CA LYS A 29 -15.38 4.35 8.48
C LYS A 29 -14.86 5.36 9.49
N THR A 30 -14.62 4.96 10.73
CA THR A 30 -14.09 5.85 11.78
C THR A 30 -12.74 6.47 11.37
N VAL A 31 -11.87 5.71 10.71
CA VAL A 31 -10.58 6.22 10.22
C VAL A 31 -10.79 7.10 8.99
N LEU A 32 -11.63 6.67 8.05
CA LEU A 32 -11.94 7.41 6.82
C LEU A 32 -12.57 8.78 7.13
N ASP A 33 -13.50 8.84 8.09
CA ASP A 33 -14.15 10.09 8.56
C ASP A 33 -13.16 11.05 9.26
N ALA A 34 -12.02 10.57 9.71
CA ALA A 34 -10.96 11.41 10.26
C ALA A 34 -10.14 12.13 9.18
N LYS A 35 -10.29 11.72 7.92
CA LYS A 35 -9.71 12.30 6.70
C LYS A 35 -8.19 12.49 6.76
N PRO A 36 -7.42 11.39 6.94
CA PRO A 36 -5.98 11.47 6.70
C PRO A 36 -5.71 11.81 5.22
N GLU A 37 -4.58 12.41 4.91
CA GLU A 37 -4.20 12.72 3.52
C GLU A 37 -3.91 11.45 2.74
N ILE A 38 -3.32 10.42 3.40
CA ILE A 38 -3.09 9.11 2.80
C ILE A 38 -3.63 8.02 3.71
N MET A 39 -4.50 7.17 3.17
CA MET A 39 -4.94 5.93 3.80
C MET A 39 -4.13 4.76 3.25
N SER A 40 -3.31 4.14 4.09
CA SER A 40 -2.44 3.02 3.73
C SER A 40 -2.96 1.72 4.36
N HIS A 41 -3.08 0.68 3.52
CA HIS A 41 -3.35 -0.68 3.95
C HIS A 41 -2.52 -1.66 3.10
N ASN A 42 -1.63 -2.42 3.73
CA ASN A 42 -0.70 -3.28 3.02
C ASN A 42 -1.33 -4.60 2.60
N MET A 43 -1.13 -5.00 1.34
CA MET A 43 -1.41 -6.35 0.84
C MET A 43 -0.38 -7.37 1.34
N GLU A 44 0.84 -6.95 1.59
CA GLU A 44 2.02 -7.68 2.06
C GLU A 44 2.55 -8.72 1.07
N THR A 45 1.69 -9.51 0.42
CA THR A 45 2.09 -10.56 -0.52
C THR A 45 0.98 -10.90 -1.51
N VAL A 46 1.29 -11.77 -2.48
CA VAL A 46 0.35 -12.26 -3.52
C VAL A 46 -0.74 -13.17 -2.94
N GLU A 47 -1.84 -13.34 -3.67
CA GLU A 47 -3.04 -14.07 -3.21
C GLU A 47 -2.72 -15.49 -2.73
N ARG A 48 -1.95 -16.28 -3.51
CA ARG A 48 -1.59 -17.66 -3.17
C ARG A 48 -0.85 -17.78 -1.83
N LEU A 49 -0.02 -16.80 -1.50
CA LEU A 49 0.79 -16.79 -0.27
C LEU A 49 0.08 -16.13 0.91
N HIS A 50 -1.01 -15.40 0.64
CA HIS A 50 -1.64 -14.51 1.63
C HIS A 50 -2.01 -15.25 2.93
N ARG A 51 -2.65 -16.43 2.83
CA ARG A 51 -3.05 -17.21 4.01
C ARG A 51 -1.86 -17.69 4.84
N ARG A 52 -0.70 -17.98 4.20
CA ARG A 52 0.52 -18.43 4.88
C ARG A 52 1.24 -17.29 5.57
N ILE A 53 1.33 -16.14 4.91
CA ILE A 53 2.08 -14.97 5.39
C ILE A 53 1.24 -14.11 6.36
N ARG A 54 -0.06 -14.04 6.13
CA ARG A 54 -1.02 -13.23 6.91
C ARG A 54 -2.24 -14.06 7.32
N PRO A 55 -2.09 -15.03 8.22
CA PRO A 55 -3.17 -16.01 8.54
C PRO A 55 -4.45 -15.37 9.12
N GLN A 56 -4.35 -14.18 9.70
CA GLN A 56 -5.51 -13.44 10.26
C GLN A 56 -6.19 -12.50 9.24
N ALA A 57 -5.54 -12.20 8.12
CA ALA A 57 -6.08 -11.34 7.08
C ALA A 57 -6.67 -12.17 5.92
N GLN A 58 -7.48 -11.53 5.09
CA GLN A 58 -8.05 -12.12 3.88
C GLN A 58 -7.70 -11.22 2.69
N TYR A 59 -7.25 -11.83 1.60
CA TYR A 59 -6.82 -11.12 0.40
C TYR A 59 -7.91 -10.18 -0.13
N GLN A 60 -9.12 -10.70 -0.34
CA GLN A 60 -10.25 -9.91 -0.84
C GLN A 60 -10.63 -8.78 0.13
N ARG A 61 -10.63 -9.05 1.44
CA ARG A 61 -10.92 -8.04 2.46
C ARG A 61 -9.91 -6.89 2.45
N SER A 62 -8.64 -7.18 2.19
CA SER A 62 -7.62 -6.14 2.03
C SER A 62 -7.88 -5.27 0.79
N LEU A 63 -8.28 -5.86 -0.34
CA LEU A 63 -8.71 -5.11 -1.52
C LEU A 63 -9.96 -4.26 -1.23
N ASP A 64 -10.89 -4.76 -0.42
CA ASP A 64 -12.11 -4.04 -0.06
C ASP A 64 -11.81 -2.80 0.81
N VAL A 65 -10.82 -2.87 1.72
CA VAL A 65 -10.35 -1.70 2.47
C VAL A 65 -9.82 -0.62 1.52
N LEU A 66 -8.99 -1.00 0.55
CA LEU A 66 -8.47 -0.05 -0.45
C LEU A 66 -9.61 0.58 -1.26
N ARG A 67 -10.57 -0.23 -1.71
CA ARG A 67 -11.73 0.24 -2.50
C ARG A 67 -12.60 1.22 -1.71
N GLN A 68 -12.88 0.92 -0.43
CA GLN A 68 -13.63 1.82 0.45
C GLN A 68 -12.90 3.15 0.66
N SER A 69 -11.58 3.11 0.86
CA SER A 69 -10.78 4.33 1.03
C SER A 69 -10.83 5.23 -0.22
N VAL A 70 -10.76 4.63 -1.41
CA VAL A 70 -10.89 5.35 -2.68
C VAL A 70 -12.29 5.93 -2.85
N ALA A 71 -13.35 5.18 -2.49
CA ALA A 71 -14.73 5.63 -2.59
C ALA A 71 -15.04 6.85 -1.69
N GLU A 72 -14.32 6.99 -0.56
CA GLU A 72 -14.40 8.17 0.32
C GLU A 72 -13.51 9.34 -0.14
N GLY A 73 -12.88 9.22 -1.32
CA GLY A 73 -12.07 10.26 -1.92
C GLY A 73 -10.68 10.42 -1.32
N LEU A 74 -10.20 9.46 -0.53
CA LEU A 74 -8.87 9.52 0.07
C LEU A 74 -7.80 9.02 -0.91
N GLN A 75 -6.61 9.62 -0.82
CA GLN A 75 -5.44 9.05 -1.47
C GLN A 75 -5.09 7.73 -0.80
N THR A 76 -5.01 6.67 -1.60
CA THR A 76 -4.88 5.31 -1.11
C THR A 76 -3.55 4.69 -1.52
N LYS A 77 -2.92 4.03 -0.56
CA LYS A 77 -1.59 3.41 -0.69
C LYS A 77 -1.61 1.98 -0.23
N THR A 78 -0.81 1.15 -0.89
CA THR A 78 -0.51 -0.21 -0.45
C THR A 78 0.95 -0.57 -0.66
N SER A 79 1.40 -1.59 0.06
CA SER A 79 2.76 -2.11 -0.07
C SER A 79 2.76 -3.64 -0.06
N ILE A 80 3.75 -4.21 -0.75
CA ILE A 80 4.06 -5.63 -0.70
C ILE A 80 5.55 -5.88 -0.48
N MET A 81 5.85 -7.09 -0.04
CA MET A 81 7.21 -7.60 0.01
C MET A 81 7.36 -8.71 -1.04
N VAL A 82 8.52 -8.75 -1.70
CA VAL A 82 8.90 -9.77 -2.68
C VAL A 82 10.10 -10.57 -2.22
N GLY A 83 10.26 -11.80 -2.74
CA GLY A 83 11.29 -12.74 -2.31
C GLY A 83 10.84 -13.76 -1.28
N ILE A 84 9.49 -13.95 -1.10
CA ILE A 84 8.88 -14.90 -0.16
C ILE A 84 8.47 -16.21 -0.86
N GLY A 85 8.66 -16.32 -2.21
CA GLY A 85 8.29 -17.49 -3.01
C GLY A 85 7.13 -17.22 -3.99
N GLU A 86 6.79 -15.97 -4.24
CA GLU A 86 5.91 -15.54 -5.33
C GLU A 86 6.59 -15.68 -6.69
N ALA A 87 5.81 -15.90 -7.72
CA ALA A 87 6.22 -15.74 -9.10
C ALA A 87 6.02 -14.28 -9.55
N LYS A 88 6.79 -13.85 -10.54
CA LYS A 88 6.73 -12.48 -11.08
C LYS A 88 5.36 -12.15 -11.64
N GLU A 89 4.73 -13.11 -12.32
CA GLU A 89 3.39 -12.97 -12.87
C GLU A 89 2.33 -12.79 -11.79
N GLU A 90 2.52 -13.40 -10.62
CA GLU A 90 1.61 -13.20 -9.48
C GLU A 90 1.72 -11.78 -8.90
N VAL A 91 2.91 -11.18 -8.94
CA VAL A 91 3.10 -9.77 -8.55
C VAL A 91 2.37 -8.83 -9.51
N PHE A 92 2.50 -9.06 -10.82
CA PHE A 92 1.75 -8.28 -11.82
C PHE A 92 0.24 -8.42 -11.65
N ALA A 93 -0.26 -9.64 -11.46
CA ALA A 93 -1.69 -9.88 -11.22
C ALA A 93 -2.21 -9.17 -9.95
N LEU A 94 -1.40 -9.14 -8.87
CA LEU A 94 -1.71 -8.38 -7.68
C LEU A 94 -1.75 -6.87 -7.97
N MET A 95 -0.78 -6.34 -8.71
CA MET A 95 -0.75 -4.93 -9.09
C MET A 95 -2.01 -4.55 -9.88
N ASP A 96 -2.44 -5.39 -10.83
CA ASP A 96 -3.68 -5.19 -11.58
C ASP A 96 -4.91 -5.19 -10.65
N ALA A 97 -5.01 -6.16 -9.74
CA ALA A 97 -6.11 -6.24 -8.77
C ALA A 97 -6.18 -5.01 -7.85
N VAL A 98 -5.03 -4.55 -7.37
CA VAL A 98 -4.92 -3.34 -6.56
C VAL A 98 -5.30 -2.11 -7.38
N ARG A 99 -4.79 -1.98 -8.61
CA ARG A 99 -5.12 -0.83 -9.46
C ARG A 99 -6.62 -0.78 -9.80
N ALA A 100 -7.27 -1.92 -9.97
CA ALA A 100 -8.72 -2.02 -10.17
C ALA A 100 -9.56 -1.53 -8.98
N THR A 101 -8.98 -1.43 -7.77
CA THR A 101 -9.65 -0.77 -6.63
C THR A 101 -9.65 0.76 -6.74
N GLY A 102 -8.85 1.35 -7.63
CA GLY A 102 -8.60 2.79 -7.72
C GLY A 102 -7.40 3.26 -6.90
N CYS A 103 -6.68 2.37 -6.21
CA CYS A 103 -5.50 2.71 -5.43
C CYS A 103 -4.45 3.44 -6.28
N GLN A 104 -3.85 4.51 -5.74
CA GLN A 104 -2.98 5.40 -6.49
C GLN A 104 -1.49 5.18 -6.23
N ILE A 105 -1.12 4.68 -5.05
CA ILE A 105 0.27 4.53 -4.62
C ILE A 105 0.58 3.06 -4.33
N PHE A 106 1.65 2.57 -4.93
CA PHE A 106 2.11 1.20 -4.74
C PHE A 106 3.59 1.16 -4.34
N SER A 107 3.93 0.36 -3.31
CA SER A 107 5.32 0.20 -2.88
C SER A 107 5.71 -1.28 -2.85
N LEU A 108 6.94 -1.59 -3.32
CA LEU A 108 7.52 -2.93 -3.28
C LEU A 108 8.90 -2.90 -2.63
N GLY A 109 9.13 -3.79 -1.67
CA GLY A 109 10.43 -3.95 -1.01
C GLY A 109 10.86 -5.41 -0.92
N GLN A 110 12.16 -5.65 -0.74
CA GLN A 110 12.66 -6.99 -0.46
C GLN A 110 12.19 -7.47 0.92
N TYR A 111 11.64 -8.68 0.97
CA TYR A 111 11.38 -9.36 2.23
C TYR A 111 12.69 -9.71 2.95
N LEU A 112 12.75 -9.38 4.22
CA LEU A 112 13.81 -9.81 5.13
C LEU A 112 13.18 -10.58 6.27
N GLN A 113 13.66 -11.79 6.54
CA GLN A 113 13.14 -12.65 7.60
C GLN A 113 13.37 -12.01 8.98
N PRO A 114 12.32 -11.66 9.75
CA PRO A 114 12.49 -10.98 11.04
C PRO A 114 13.09 -11.90 12.12
N THR A 115 12.65 -13.16 12.17
CA THR A 115 13.16 -14.20 13.08
C THR A 115 13.08 -15.56 12.42
N LYS A 116 13.77 -16.56 12.98
CA LYS A 116 13.73 -17.96 12.47
C LYS A 116 12.34 -18.60 12.47
N ALA A 117 11.38 -18.03 13.20
CA ALA A 117 9.99 -18.49 13.24
C ALA A 117 9.15 -17.97 12.07
N HIS A 118 9.63 -16.94 11.35
CA HIS A 118 8.97 -16.41 10.17
C HIS A 118 9.39 -17.14 8.91
N GLU A 119 8.63 -16.92 7.83
CA GLU A 119 8.95 -17.47 6.53
C GLU A 119 10.39 -17.15 6.12
N PRO A 120 11.18 -18.13 5.62
CA PRO A 120 12.52 -17.87 5.14
C PRO A 120 12.51 -16.98 3.89
N VAL A 121 13.59 -16.25 3.67
CA VAL A 121 13.81 -15.59 2.37
C VAL A 121 14.01 -16.66 1.31
N HIS A 122 13.13 -16.71 0.31
CA HIS A 122 13.23 -17.66 -0.81
C HIS A 122 14.25 -17.22 -1.85
N ARG A 123 14.31 -15.92 -2.11
CA ARG A 123 15.30 -15.31 -3.01
C ARG A 123 15.54 -13.85 -2.68
N TYR A 124 16.70 -13.36 -3.02
CA TYR A 124 16.95 -11.92 -3.13
C TYR A 124 16.64 -11.48 -4.56
N VAL A 125 15.68 -10.60 -4.70
CA VAL A 125 15.20 -10.12 -6.00
C VAL A 125 16.24 -9.16 -6.59
N HIS A 126 16.56 -9.35 -7.89
CA HIS A 126 17.52 -8.48 -8.55
C HIS A 126 16.99 -7.07 -8.73
N PRO A 127 17.82 -6.01 -8.62
CA PRO A 127 17.38 -4.63 -8.80
C PRO A 127 16.64 -4.36 -10.11
N ASP A 128 17.04 -5.00 -11.21
CA ASP A 128 16.36 -4.84 -12.51
C ASP A 128 14.89 -5.31 -12.46
N GLU A 129 14.58 -6.35 -11.67
CA GLU A 129 13.20 -6.83 -11.51
C GLU A 129 12.36 -5.81 -10.72
N PHE A 130 12.94 -5.10 -9.75
CA PHE A 130 12.28 -3.99 -9.09
C PHE A 130 11.97 -2.86 -10.07
N GLU A 131 12.87 -2.55 -10.99
CA GLU A 131 12.61 -1.56 -12.03
C GLU A 131 11.49 -2.00 -12.99
N GLU A 132 11.45 -3.29 -13.35
CA GLU A 132 10.34 -3.82 -14.16
C GLU A 132 8.98 -3.66 -13.46
N TYR A 133 8.89 -3.94 -12.15
CA TYR A 133 7.68 -3.70 -11.36
C TYR A 133 7.29 -2.23 -11.37
N LYS A 134 8.26 -1.32 -11.20
CA LYS A 134 8.02 0.12 -11.24
C LYS A 134 7.45 0.57 -12.58
N VAL A 135 8.11 0.19 -13.66
CA VAL A 135 7.69 0.53 -15.03
C VAL A 135 6.28 -0.03 -15.31
N TYR A 136 6.02 -1.29 -14.93
CA TYR A 136 4.71 -1.90 -15.09
C TYR A 136 3.63 -1.14 -14.32
N GLY A 137 3.88 -0.84 -13.04
CA GLY A 137 2.91 -0.15 -12.21
C GLY A 137 2.55 1.25 -12.73
N LEU A 138 3.53 2.02 -13.17
CA LEU A 138 3.29 3.31 -13.81
C LEU A 138 2.48 3.16 -15.11
N LYS A 139 2.79 2.14 -15.92
CA LYS A 139 2.07 1.84 -17.17
C LYS A 139 0.60 1.52 -16.94
N ILE A 140 0.25 0.77 -15.90
CA ILE A 140 -1.15 0.42 -15.58
C ILE A 140 -1.90 1.54 -14.84
N GLY A 141 -1.23 2.66 -14.54
CA GLY A 141 -1.86 3.90 -14.08
C GLY A 141 -1.78 4.16 -12.57
N PHE A 142 -0.83 3.57 -11.84
CA PHE A 142 -0.50 4.11 -10.52
C PHE A 142 0.13 5.50 -10.67
N ASN A 143 -0.26 6.44 -9.80
CA ASN A 143 0.31 7.78 -9.78
C ASN A 143 1.75 7.78 -9.26
N TYR A 144 2.05 6.84 -8.35
CA TYR A 144 3.36 6.67 -7.75
C TYR A 144 3.66 5.19 -7.50
N VAL A 145 4.86 4.76 -7.90
CA VAL A 145 5.38 3.43 -7.60
C VAL A 145 6.78 3.56 -7.03
N GLU A 146 6.94 3.12 -5.77
CA GLU A 146 8.24 3.00 -5.14
C GLU A 146 8.65 1.52 -5.13
N SER A 147 9.77 1.20 -5.74
CA SER A 147 10.19 -0.19 -5.93
C SER A 147 11.70 -0.32 -5.80
N GLY A 148 12.15 -1.15 -4.89
CA GLY A 148 13.57 -1.35 -4.67
C GLY A 148 13.87 -2.22 -3.44
N PRO A 149 15.08 -2.78 -3.33
CA PRO A 149 15.43 -3.72 -2.26
C PRO A 149 15.26 -3.13 -0.85
N LEU A 150 15.53 -1.84 -0.67
CA LEU A 150 15.47 -1.16 0.63
C LEU A 150 14.17 -0.40 0.88
N VAL A 151 13.23 -0.43 -0.08
CA VAL A 151 11.93 0.23 0.06
C VAL A 151 11.14 -0.38 1.22
N ARG A 152 10.47 0.50 1.97
CA ARG A 152 9.50 0.18 3.02
C ARG A 152 8.23 0.99 2.80
N SER A 153 7.13 0.60 3.43
CA SER A 153 5.82 1.25 3.22
C SER A 153 5.82 2.76 3.51
N SER A 154 6.67 3.24 4.41
CA SER A 154 6.81 4.66 4.75
C SER A 154 7.89 5.42 3.96
N TYR A 155 8.57 4.75 3.01
CA TYR A 155 9.69 5.35 2.28
C TYR A 155 9.20 6.48 1.37
N HIS A 156 9.87 7.65 1.41
CA HIS A 156 9.52 8.86 0.62
C HIS A 156 8.04 9.29 0.73
N ALA A 157 7.42 9.14 1.90
CA ALA A 157 6.01 9.47 2.10
C ALA A 157 5.71 10.96 1.83
N ASP A 158 6.64 11.86 2.11
CA ASP A 158 6.58 13.29 1.84
C ASP A 158 6.50 13.61 0.33
N GLU A 159 7.31 12.94 -0.50
CA GLU A 159 7.28 13.12 -1.95
C GLU A 159 5.95 12.66 -2.57
N GLN A 160 5.35 11.62 -1.99
CA GLN A 160 4.07 11.07 -2.47
C GLN A 160 2.93 12.07 -2.30
N VAL A 161 2.91 12.79 -1.17
CA VAL A 161 1.93 13.87 -0.91
C VAL A 161 2.13 15.04 -1.87
N LEU A 162 3.38 15.46 -2.09
CA LEU A 162 3.69 16.59 -2.96
C LEU A 162 3.32 16.34 -4.42
N LYS A 163 3.64 15.16 -4.95
CA LYS A 163 3.30 14.79 -6.34
C LYS A 163 1.78 14.75 -6.55
N ASN A 164 1.03 14.29 -5.57
CA ASN A 164 -0.43 14.27 -5.70
C ASN A 164 -1.05 15.67 -5.72
N LYS A 165 -0.55 16.61 -4.91
CA LYS A 165 -0.99 18.03 -4.93
C LYS A 165 -0.72 18.71 -6.29
N ILE A 166 0.33 18.28 -6.99
CA ILE A 166 0.67 18.78 -8.34
C ILE A 166 -0.30 18.19 -9.38
N LEU A 167 -0.66 16.90 -9.26
CA LEU A 167 -1.53 16.22 -10.20
C LEU A 167 -3.02 16.55 -10.01
N HIS A 168 -3.41 16.94 -8.80
CA HIS A 168 -4.78 17.29 -8.41
C HIS A 168 -4.75 18.57 -7.56
N PRO A 169 -4.53 19.76 -8.19
CA PRO A 169 -4.60 21.01 -7.45
C PRO A 169 -6.01 21.16 -6.84
N VAL A 170 -6.06 21.38 -5.53
CA VAL A 170 -7.31 21.70 -4.84
C VAL A 170 -7.77 23.03 -5.40
N GLU A 171 -8.90 23.05 -6.11
CA GLU A 171 -9.55 24.31 -6.50
C GLU A 171 -9.92 25.07 -5.23
N SER A 172 -9.33 26.23 -5.05
CA SER A 172 -9.52 27.16 -3.93
C SER A 172 -10.85 27.91 -4.04
#